data_8e50981c00d8d136d7ac2ff47b41ba4b
#
_entry.id   8e50981c00d8d136d7ac2ff47b41ba4b
#
_cell.length_a   1.000
_cell.length_b   1.000
_cell.length_c   1.000
_cell.angle_alpha   90.00
_cell.angle_beta   90.00
_cell.angle_gamma   90.00
#
_symmetry.space_group_name_H-M   'P 1'
#
loop_
_entity.id
_entity.type
_entity.pdbx_description
1 polymer ?
#
loop_
_entity_poly.entity_id
_entity_poly.type
_entity_poly.pdbx_seq_one_letter_code
_entity_poly.pdbx_strand_id
1 'polypeptide(L)'
;MEVKICGNTRKEDVEHAIHSGANAIGFIVGFPSTPRNLDLDQAYRLLKDIPTSIDSVVVTNEYNRNLMLRIAEKLPITTIQLIGNTQYSQEIREIFPDIHLIKVVYAEPERLIQSALNFSKDYDTILIDTKTKDIPGGTGLTHNWSLSRKAVTTIHPTPVILAGGLTPQNVEDAVRIVQPHSVDVSSGVESTPGIKDHSKVETFIKLAKGVKI
;
A
#
# COMPACT_ATOMS: atom_id res chain seq x y z
N MET A 1 -10.36 10.24 6.09
CA MET A 1 -9.88 9.05 5.35
C MET A 1 -8.60 9.39 4.63
N GLU A 2 -7.53 8.65 4.88
CA GLU A 2 -6.28 8.79 4.12
C GLU A 2 -6.30 7.92 2.87
N VAL A 3 -5.58 8.35 1.83
CA VAL A 3 -5.56 7.68 0.52
C VAL A 3 -4.12 7.50 0.06
N LYS A 4 -3.75 6.27 -0.27
CA LYS A 4 -2.49 5.90 -0.90
C LYS A 4 -2.71 5.56 -2.38
N ILE A 5 -1.87 6.11 -3.26
CA ILE A 5 -1.81 5.75 -4.69
C ILE A 5 -0.52 4.96 -4.92
N CYS A 6 -0.66 3.68 -5.25
CA CYS A 6 0.45 2.73 -5.32
C CYS A 6 0.84 2.35 -6.75
N GLY A 7 2.07 1.87 -6.92
CA GLY A 7 2.57 1.38 -8.22
C GLY A 7 2.84 2.48 -9.23
N ASN A 8 3.33 3.62 -8.76
CA ASN A 8 3.70 4.75 -9.63
C ASN A 8 5.03 4.47 -10.32
N THR A 9 5.12 4.79 -11.61
CA THR A 9 6.32 4.60 -12.43
C THR A 9 6.74 5.87 -13.18
N ARG A 10 5.92 6.93 -13.12
CA ARG A 10 6.09 8.16 -13.89
C ARG A 10 5.95 9.37 -12.97
N LYS A 11 6.77 10.40 -13.24
CA LYS A 11 6.78 11.63 -12.44
C LYS A 11 5.44 12.38 -12.51
N GLU A 12 4.85 12.47 -13.70
CA GLU A 12 3.56 13.13 -13.90
C GLU A 12 2.42 12.46 -13.13
N ASP A 13 2.45 11.13 -12.96
CA ASP A 13 1.45 10.39 -12.19
C ASP A 13 1.60 10.66 -10.68
N VAL A 14 2.85 10.75 -10.20
CA VAL A 14 3.17 11.12 -8.81
C VAL A 14 2.69 12.53 -8.51
N GLU A 15 3.07 13.50 -9.34
CA GLU A 15 2.68 14.90 -9.18
C GLU A 15 1.16 15.07 -9.20
N HIS A 16 0.49 14.40 -10.14
CA HIS A 16 -0.98 14.45 -10.22
C HIS A 16 -1.66 13.85 -8.97
N ALA A 17 -1.19 12.70 -8.49
CA ALA A 17 -1.75 12.07 -7.29
C ALA A 17 -1.60 12.97 -6.05
N ILE A 18 -0.44 13.62 -5.88
CA ILE A 18 -0.19 14.57 -4.79
C ILE A 18 -1.14 15.79 -4.91
N HIS A 19 -1.24 16.41 -6.08
CA HIS A 19 -2.14 17.55 -6.32
C HIS A 19 -3.61 17.20 -6.12
N SER A 20 -4.01 15.98 -6.44
CA SER A 20 -5.36 15.46 -6.19
C SER A 20 -5.63 15.17 -4.71
N GLY A 21 -4.61 15.24 -3.86
CA GLY A 21 -4.73 15.11 -2.41
C GLY A 21 -4.44 13.72 -1.87
N ALA A 22 -3.62 12.90 -2.53
CA ALA A 22 -3.10 11.67 -1.95
C ALA A 22 -2.30 11.97 -0.67
N ASN A 23 -2.41 11.11 0.34
CA ASN A 23 -1.65 11.20 1.58
C ASN A 23 -0.34 10.39 1.51
N ALA A 24 -0.32 9.34 0.68
CA ALA A 24 0.83 8.48 0.48
C ALA A 24 0.99 8.09 -0.99
N ILE A 25 2.26 7.96 -1.43
CA ILE A 25 2.63 7.54 -2.79
C ILE A 25 3.48 6.28 -2.70
N GLY A 26 3.07 5.22 -3.43
CA GLY A 26 3.72 3.91 -3.40
C GLY A 26 4.51 3.59 -4.66
N PHE A 27 5.68 2.98 -4.48
CA PHE A 27 6.60 2.51 -5.52
C PHE A 27 6.93 1.05 -5.29
N ILE A 28 7.03 0.25 -6.35
CA ILE A 28 7.31 -1.19 -6.26
C ILE A 28 8.76 -1.45 -6.65
N VAL A 29 9.52 -2.08 -5.75
CA VAL A 29 10.93 -2.42 -5.95
C VAL A 29 11.18 -3.88 -5.57
N GLY A 30 11.82 -4.65 -6.44
CA GLY A 30 12.15 -6.05 -6.18
C GLY A 30 11.13 -7.08 -6.68
N PHE A 31 10.25 -6.69 -7.59
CA PHE A 31 9.27 -7.57 -8.24
C PHE A 31 9.36 -7.47 -9.77
N PRO A 32 10.40 -8.01 -10.41
CA PRO A 32 10.68 -7.81 -11.83
C PRO A 32 9.58 -8.34 -12.77
N SER A 33 8.68 -9.19 -12.28
CA SER A 33 7.55 -9.73 -13.06
C SER A 33 6.39 -8.73 -13.25
N THR A 34 6.35 -7.65 -12.49
CA THR A 34 5.30 -6.63 -12.67
C THR A 34 5.82 -5.44 -13.50
N PRO A 35 5.00 -4.87 -14.41
CA PRO A 35 5.36 -3.67 -15.16
C PRO A 35 5.50 -2.42 -14.29
N ARG A 36 5.13 -2.51 -13.00
CA ARG A 36 5.24 -1.41 -12.02
C ARG A 36 6.57 -1.45 -11.26
N ASN A 37 7.42 -2.45 -11.53
CA ASN A 37 8.70 -2.58 -10.84
C ASN A 37 9.68 -1.49 -11.28
N LEU A 38 10.35 -0.92 -10.29
CA LEU A 38 11.43 0.04 -10.48
C LEU A 38 12.74 -0.55 -9.96
N ASP A 39 13.85 -0.17 -10.56
CA ASP A 39 15.16 -0.28 -9.92
C ASP A 39 15.37 0.85 -8.89
N LEU A 40 16.45 0.76 -8.10
CA LEU A 40 16.73 1.75 -7.05
C LEU A 40 16.95 3.16 -7.60
N ASP A 41 17.59 3.30 -8.75
CA ASP A 41 17.89 4.61 -9.33
C ASP A 41 16.61 5.24 -9.92
N GLN A 42 15.74 4.45 -10.52
CA GLN A 42 14.42 4.88 -10.97
C GLN A 42 13.56 5.34 -9.79
N ALA A 43 13.50 4.52 -8.73
CA ALA A 43 12.77 4.85 -7.51
C ALA A 43 13.29 6.13 -6.86
N TYR A 44 14.63 6.30 -6.74
CA TYR A 44 15.22 7.50 -6.17
C TYR A 44 14.84 8.77 -6.96
N ARG A 45 14.86 8.71 -8.31
CA ARG A 45 14.49 9.88 -9.13
C ARG A 45 13.05 10.33 -8.93
N LEU A 46 12.14 9.41 -8.63
CA LEU A 46 10.73 9.73 -8.35
C LEU A 46 10.49 10.17 -6.91
N LEU A 47 11.24 9.60 -5.96
CA LEU A 47 11.08 9.83 -4.53
C LEU A 47 11.67 11.17 -4.05
N LYS A 48 12.82 11.60 -4.62
CA LYS A 48 13.59 12.73 -4.11
C LYS A 48 12.85 14.08 -4.09
N ASP A 49 11.83 14.23 -4.91
CA ASP A 49 11.07 15.47 -5.05
C ASP A 49 9.69 15.40 -4.34
N ILE A 50 9.41 14.29 -3.62
CA ILE A 50 8.15 14.16 -2.86
C ILE A 50 8.20 15.07 -1.62
N PRO A 51 7.18 15.91 -1.41
CA PRO A 51 7.10 16.74 -0.20
C PRO A 51 7.07 15.91 1.09
N THR A 52 7.70 16.40 2.14
CA THR A 52 7.75 15.70 3.46
C THR A 52 6.38 15.53 4.14
N SER A 53 5.36 16.23 3.65
CA SER A 53 3.97 16.06 4.10
C SER A 53 3.26 14.86 3.47
N ILE A 54 3.90 14.15 2.53
CA ILE A 54 3.37 12.99 1.83
C ILE A 54 4.21 11.78 2.19
N ASP A 55 3.57 10.69 2.60
CA ASP A 55 4.27 9.46 2.87
C ASP A 55 4.83 8.82 1.59
N SER A 56 6.13 8.63 1.58
CA SER A 56 6.84 7.96 0.50
C SER A 56 7.04 6.50 0.85
N VAL A 57 6.31 5.62 0.14
CA VAL A 57 6.21 4.20 0.47
C VAL A 57 6.90 3.35 -0.58
N VAL A 58 7.85 2.50 -0.18
CA VAL A 58 8.38 1.46 -1.05
C VAL A 58 7.80 0.10 -0.68
N VAL A 59 7.19 -0.55 -1.68
CA VAL A 59 6.68 -1.92 -1.58
C VAL A 59 7.76 -2.88 -2.03
N THR A 60 8.15 -3.81 -1.16
CA THR A 60 9.18 -4.82 -1.47
C THR A 60 8.88 -6.16 -0.82
N ASN A 61 9.64 -7.19 -1.18
CA ASN A 61 9.51 -8.50 -0.58
C ASN A 61 10.54 -8.74 0.53
N GLU A 62 10.17 -9.52 1.53
CA GLU A 62 11.01 -9.84 2.68
C GLU A 62 12.04 -10.96 2.40
N TYR A 63 12.06 -11.54 1.20
CA TYR A 63 12.98 -12.63 0.89
C TYR A 63 14.38 -12.16 0.51
N ASN A 64 14.55 -10.87 0.21
CA ASN A 64 15.84 -10.29 -0.16
C ASN A 64 16.29 -9.24 0.87
N ARG A 65 16.93 -9.70 1.94
CA ARG A 65 17.47 -8.86 3.01
C ARG A 65 18.35 -7.73 2.49
N ASN A 66 19.27 -8.04 1.57
CA ASN A 66 20.19 -7.03 1.06
C ASN A 66 19.47 -5.93 0.29
N LEU A 67 18.41 -6.28 -0.44
CA LEU A 67 17.61 -5.29 -1.15
C LEU A 67 16.85 -4.39 -0.17
N MET A 68 16.26 -4.96 0.89
CA MET A 68 15.53 -4.19 1.91
C MET A 68 16.44 -3.18 2.62
N LEU A 69 17.63 -3.59 3.03
CA LEU A 69 18.60 -2.70 3.66
C LEU A 69 19.05 -1.59 2.70
N ARG A 70 19.30 -1.92 1.42
CA ARG A 70 19.65 -0.92 0.40
C ARG A 70 18.50 0.05 0.11
N ILE A 71 17.25 -0.40 0.15
CA ILE A 71 16.07 0.47 0.03
C ILE A 71 16.07 1.47 1.18
N ALA A 72 16.15 0.98 2.43
CA ALA A 72 16.12 1.82 3.62
C ALA A 72 17.30 2.83 3.69
N GLU A 73 18.48 2.41 3.24
CA GLU A 73 19.70 3.24 3.26
C GLU A 73 19.74 4.30 2.15
N LYS A 74 19.26 3.95 0.94
CA LYS A 74 19.51 4.75 -0.26
C LYS A 74 18.35 5.61 -0.72
N LEU A 75 17.12 5.24 -0.34
CA LEU A 75 15.92 5.93 -0.82
C LEU A 75 15.39 6.89 0.25
N PRO A 76 14.96 8.10 -0.13
CA PRO A 76 14.35 9.08 0.78
C PRO A 76 12.89 8.69 1.05
N ILE A 77 12.69 7.63 1.83
CA ILE A 77 11.38 7.07 2.14
C ILE A 77 11.01 7.25 3.61
N THR A 78 9.72 7.34 3.88
CA THR A 78 9.17 7.32 5.24
C THR A 78 8.72 5.92 5.65
N THR A 79 8.39 5.06 4.68
CA THR A 79 7.67 3.83 4.91
C THR A 79 8.14 2.69 4.01
N ILE A 80 8.27 1.49 4.58
CA ILE A 80 8.44 0.24 3.83
C ILE A 80 7.20 -0.63 4.00
N GLN A 81 6.61 -1.04 2.88
CA GLN A 81 5.50 -1.99 2.83
C GLN A 81 6.03 -3.37 2.44
N LEU A 82 5.86 -4.35 3.32
CA LEU A 82 6.49 -5.66 3.23
C LEU A 82 5.50 -6.75 2.82
N ILE A 83 5.87 -7.50 1.77
CA ILE A 83 5.15 -8.68 1.28
C ILE A 83 6.00 -9.92 1.56
N GLY A 84 5.42 -10.97 2.16
CA GLY A 84 6.11 -12.23 2.42
C GLY A 84 6.16 -12.59 3.91
N ASN A 85 7.17 -13.36 4.33
CA ASN A 85 7.36 -13.80 5.72
C ASN A 85 8.39 -12.92 6.43
N THR A 86 8.11 -12.58 7.65
CA THR A 86 8.71 -11.54 8.49
C THR A 86 10.06 -11.88 9.12
N GLN A 87 11.05 -12.21 8.35
CA GLN A 87 12.34 -12.58 8.96
C GLN A 87 13.23 -11.38 9.34
N TYR A 88 13.02 -10.20 8.74
CA TYR A 88 13.95 -9.08 8.83
C TYR A 88 13.36 -7.77 9.32
N SER A 89 12.08 -7.72 9.65
CA SER A 89 11.41 -6.50 10.12
C SER A 89 12.03 -5.94 11.41
N GLN A 90 12.38 -6.80 12.34
CA GLN A 90 13.05 -6.40 13.58
C GLN A 90 14.42 -5.78 13.31
N GLU A 91 15.20 -6.38 12.41
CA GLU A 91 16.50 -5.84 12.01
C GLU A 91 16.38 -4.46 11.33
N ILE A 92 15.35 -4.27 10.47
CA ILE A 92 15.09 -2.96 9.87
C ILE A 92 14.80 -1.93 10.96
N ARG A 93 13.99 -2.25 11.97
CA ARG A 93 13.69 -1.34 13.08
C ARG A 93 14.92 -0.98 13.91
N GLU A 94 15.79 -1.95 14.14
CA GLU A 94 17.03 -1.71 14.91
C GLU A 94 17.98 -0.77 14.17
N ILE A 95 18.08 -0.87 12.84
CA ILE A 95 19.00 -0.07 12.02
C ILE A 95 18.37 1.26 11.60
N PHE A 96 17.07 1.27 11.30
CA PHE A 96 16.31 2.42 10.76
C PHE A 96 15.03 2.63 11.59
N PRO A 97 15.13 3.09 12.85
CA PRO A 97 14.00 3.17 13.78
C PRO A 97 12.89 4.14 13.35
N ASP A 98 13.22 5.11 12.51
CA ASP A 98 12.27 6.11 12.02
C ASP A 98 11.44 5.64 10.80
N ILE A 99 11.76 4.48 10.22
CA ILE A 99 11.01 3.94 9.09
C ILE A 99 9.74 3.24 9.59
N HIS A 100 8.59 3.70 9.10
CA HIS A 100 7.30 3.07 9.35
C HIS A 100 7.17 1.74 8.58
N LEU A 101 6.72 0.68 9.24
CA LEU A 101 6.60 -0.65 8.64
C LEU A 101 5.13 -1.03 8.44
N ILE A 102 4.76 -1.28 7.18
CA ILE A 102 3.45 -1.82 6.81
C ILE A 102 3.59 -3.29 6.46
N LYS A 103 2.76 -4.15 7.08
CA LYS A 103 2.65 -5.56 6.72
C LYS A 103 1.47 -5.83 5.82
N VAL A 104 1.71 -6.49 4.69
CA VAL A 104 0.64 -6.99 3.82
C VAL A 104 0.14 -8.32 4.36
N VAL A 105 -1.19 -8.41 4.53
CA VAL A 105 -1.92 -9.62 4.91
C VAL A 105 -3.02 -9.87 3.88
N TYR A 106 -3.14 -11.10 3.41
CA TYR A 106 -4.15 -11.44 2.43
C TYR A 106 -5.49 -11.80 3.09
N ALA A 107 -6.59 -11.36 2.48
CA ALA A 107 -7.96 -11.57 2.96
C ALA A 107 -8.44 -13.03 2.74
N GLU A 108 -7.71 -13.99 3.31
CA GLU A 108 -8.09 -15.40 3.35
C GLU A 108 -9.03 -15.64 4.54
N PRO A 109 -10.27 -16.16 4.33
CA PRO A 109 -11.29 -16.26 5.39
C PRO A 109 -10.82 -16.95 6.67
N GLU A 110 -10.02 -18.02 6.53
CA GLU A 110 -9.58 -18.84 7.67
C GLU A 110 -8.33 -18.26 8.37
N ARG A 111 -7.60 -17.34 7.73
CA ARG A 111 -6.27 -16.90 8.19
C ARG A 111 -6.19 -15.42 8.50
N LEU A 112 -7.02 -14.57 7.88
CA LEU A 112 -6.88 -13.11 7.97
C LEU A 112 -6.78 -12.63 9.42
N ILE A 113 -7.74 -13.00 10.26
CA ILE A 113 -7.82 -12.49 11.64
C ILE A 113 -6.59 -12.90 12.44
N GLN A 114 -6.19 -14.18 12.34
CA GLN A 114 -5.01 -14.67 13.08
C GLN A 114 -3.73 -14.04 12.59
N SER A 115 -3.57 -13.89 11.27
CA SER A 115 -2.41 -13.22 10.67
C SER A 115 -2.35 -11.75 11.08
N ALA A 116 -3.46 -11.04 11.01
CA ALA A 116 -3.55 -9.65 11.43
C ALA A 116 -3.17 -9.48 12.91
N LEU A 117 -3.69 -10.33 13.82
CA LEU A 117 -3.34 -10.33 15.23
C LEU A 117 -1.86 -10.61 15.50
N ASN A 118 -1.28 -11.53 14.75
CA ASN A 118 0.13 -11.86 14.91
C ASN A 118 1.03 -10.70 14.49
N PHE A 119 0.76 -10.14 13.30
CA PHE A 119 1.60 -9.08 12.74
C PHE A 119 1.38 -7.70 13.36
N SER A 120 0.19 -7.41 13.91
CA SER A 120 -0.06 -6.13 14.59
C SER A 120 0.81 -5.87 15.81
N LYS A 121 1.54 -6.87 16.30
CA LYS A 121 2.48 -6.73 17.42
C LYS A 121 3.84 -6.17 16.99
N ASP A 122 4.23 -6.43 15.74
CA ASP A 122 5.57 -6.15 15.23
C ASP A 122 5.60 -5.08 14.13
N TYR A 123 4.42 -4.70 13.61
CA TYR A 123 4.26 -3.72 12.53
C TYR A 123 3.40 -2.55 12.96
N ASP A 124 3.69 -1.37 12.40
CA ASP A 124 2.97 -0.15 12.72
C ASP A 124 1.60 -0.09 12.06
N THR A 125 1.46 -0.75 10.91
CA THR A 125 0.21 -0.77 10.13
C THR A 125 0.04 -2.12 9.42
N ILE A 126 -1.20 -2.59 9.36
CA ILE A 126 -1.57 -3.79 8.59
C ILE A 126 -2.30 -3.37 7.31
N LEU A 127 -1.82 -3.82 6.15
CA LEU A 127 -2.51 -3.66 4.88
C LEU A 127 -3.20 -4.98 4.52
N ILE A 128 -4.53 -4.92 4.33
CA ILE A 128 -5.32 -6.07 3.90
C ILE A 128 -5.53 -6.01 2.39
N ASP A 129 -5.02 -7.01 1.67
CA ASP A 129 -5.14 -7.11 0.21
C ASP A 129 -5.90 -8.37 -0.22
N THR A 130 -6.46 -8.36 -1.42
CA THR A 130 -7.10 -9.54 -2.04
C THR A 130 -6.03 -10.49 -2.54
N LYS A 131 -6.09 -11.76 -2.11
CA LYS A 131 -5.20 -12.79 -2.67
C LYS A 131 -5.63 -13.15 -4.08
N THR A 132 -4.74 -13.00 -5.04
CA THR A 132 -4.91 -13.49 -6.40
C THR A 132 -3.97 -14.67 -6.64
N LYS A 133 -4.48 -15.74 -7.29
CA LYS A 133 -3.74 -17.01 -7.42
C LYS A 133 -2.48 -16.90 -8.28
N ASP A 134 -2.43 -15.97 -9.23
CA ASP A 134 -1.40 -15.98 -10.28
C ASP A 134 -0.67 -14.67 -10.54
N ILE A 135 -1.11 -13.53 -9.97
CA ILE A 135 -0.45 -12.22 -10.17
C ILE A 135 -0.59 -11.38 -8.90
N PRO A 136 0.50 -10.84 -8.34
CA PRO A 136 0.41 -9.90 -7.24
C PRO A 136 -0.27 -8.59 -7.70
N GLY A 137 -1.55 -8.44 -7.39
CA GLY A 137 -2.33 -7.24 -7.66
C GLY A 137 -2.85 -7.11 -9.11
N GLY A 138 -3.92 -6.36 -9.29
CA GLY A 138 -4.40 -5.94 -10.61
C GLY A 138 -5.57 -6.69 -11.22
N THR A 139 -6.19 -7.63 -10.51
CA THR A 139 -7.32 -8.40 -11.04
C THR A 139 -8.67 -7.70 -10.95
N GLY A 140 -8.78 -6.59 -10.21
CA GLY A 140 -10.04 -5.91 -9.94
C GLY A 140 -11.02 -6.68 -9.05
N LEU A 141 -10.64 -7.88 -8.59
CA LEU A 141 -11.47 -8.68 -7.69
C LEU A 141 -11.35 -8.15 -6.27
N THR A 142 -12.49 -7.95 -5.63
CA THR A 142 -12.58 -7.62 -4.21
C THR A 142 -12.76 -8.88 -3.38
N HIS A 143 -12.35 -8.81 -2.12
CA HIS A 143 -12.63 -9.84 -1.12
C HIS A 143 -13.86 -9.49 -0.27
N ASN A 144 -14.22 -10.36 0.67
CA ASN A 144 -15.33 -10.11 1.60
C ASN A 144 -14.96 -9.01 2.61
N TRP A 145 -15.48 -7.81 2.41
CA TRP A 145 -15.22 -6.64 3.25
C TRP A 145 -15.72 -6.76 4.69
N SER A 146 -16.74 -7.60 4.95
CA SER A 146 -17.15 -7.89 6.33
C SER A 146 -16.04 -8.58 7.13
N LEU A 147 -15.21 -9.39 6.46
CA LEU A 147 -14.05 -10.01 7.09
C LEU A 147 -12.97 -8.97 7.42
N SER A 148 -12.72 -8.03 6.51
CA SER A 148 -11.80 -6.91 6.76
C SER A 148 -12.31 -6.00 7.88
N ARG A 149 -13.62 -5.73 7.95
CA ARG A 149 -14.21 -5.01 9.08
C ARG A 149 -13.94 -5.70 10.40
N LYS A 150 -14.11 -7.03 10.45
CA LYS A 150 -13.79 -7.82 11.64
C LYS A 150 -12.31 -7.71 12.02
N ALA A 151 -11.40 -7.74 11.04
CA ALA A 151 -9.97 -7.54 11.29
C ALA A 151 -9.69 -6.15 11.89
N VAL A 152 -10.24 -5.08 11.30
CA VAL A 152 -10.12 -3.70 11.82
C VAL A 152 -10.49 -3.62 13.30
N THR A 153 -11.65 -4.18 13.67
CA THR A 153 -12.10 -4.14 15.06
C THR A 153 -11.27 -5.01 16.01
N THR A 154 -10.73 -6.11 15.49
CA THR A 154 -9.99 -7.09 16.31
C THR A 154 -8.59 -6.60 16.67
N ILE A 155 -7.90 -5.90 15.75
CA ILE A 155 -6.52 -5.45 15.97
C ILE A 155 -6.41 -3.99 16.42
N HIS A 156 -7.55 -3.33 16.66
CA HIS A 156 -7.50 -1.96 17.22
C HIS A 156 -6.62 -1.91 18.49
N PRO A 157 -5.74 -0.93 18.66
CA PRO A 157 -5.63 0.33 17.92
C PRO A 157 -4.72 0.33 16.68
N THR A 158 -4.14 -0.83 16.28
CA THR A 158 -3.27 -0.87 15.10
C THR A 158 -4.01 -0.41 13.83
N PRO A 159 -3.50 0.58 13.08
CA PRO A 159 -4.13 1.09 11.87
C PRO A 159 -4.24 0.00 10.79
N VAL A 160 -5.32 0.06 10.01
CA VAL A 160 -5.54 -0.86 8.89
C VAL A 160 -5.71 -0.07 7.59
N ILE A 161 -4.95 -0.46 6.57
CA ILE A 161 -5.11 -0.02 5.19
C ILE A 161 -5.94 -1.07 4.45
N LEU A 162 -7.02 -0.66 3.80
CA LEU A 162 -7.77 -1.54 2.92
C LEU A 162 -7.28 -1.41 1.49
N ALA A 163 -6.89 -2.54 0.90
CA ALA A 163 -6.47 -2.67 -0.49
C ALA A 163 -7.24 -3.79 -1.21
N GLY A 164 -6.86 -4.10 -2.43
CA GLY A 164 -7.39 -5.24 -3.20
C GLY A 164 -8.66 -4.93 -3.97
N GLY A 165 -8.53 -4.71 -5.28
CA GLY A 165 -9.64 -4.53 -6.20
C GLY A 165 -10.43 -3.22 -6.02
N LEU A 166 -9.89 -2.25 -5.29
CA LEU A 166 -10.54 -0.95 -5.14
C LEU A 166 -10.49 -0.15 -6.45
N THR A 167 -11.58 0.56 -6.71
CA THR A 167 -11.80 1.41 -7.89
C THR A 167 -12.62 2.63 -7.49
N PRO A 168 -12.73 3.68 -8.34
CA PRO A 168 -13.65 4.78 -8.06
C PRO A 168 -15.12 4.35 -7.86
N GLN A 169 -15.53 3.23 -8.47
CA GLN A 169 -16.92 2.75 -8.43
C GLN A 169 -17.27 2.04 -7.12
N ASN A 170 -16.29 1.57 -6.35
CA ASN A 170 -16.57 0.75 -5.16
C ASN A 170 -15.93 1.29 -3.87
N VAL A 171 -15.08 2.31 -3.93
CA VAL A 171 -14.34 2.80 -2.77
C VAL A 171 -15.24 3.37 -1.67
N GLU A 172 -16.35 4.05 -2.00
CA GLU A 172 -17.28 4.56 -0.98
C GLU A 172 -17.90 3.44 -0.16
N ASP A 173 -18.37 2.38 -0.81
CA ASP A 173 -18.94 1.22 -0.13
C ASP A 173 -17.90 0.48 0.68
N ALA A 174 -16.69 0.31 0.13
CA ALA A 174 -15.56 -0.28 0.84
C ALA A 174 -15.26 0.47 2.14
N VAL A 175 -15.17 1.80 2.08
CA VAL A 175 -14.93 2.65 3.25
C VAL A 175 -16.07 2.56 4.27
N ARG A 176 -17.34 2.64 3.83
CA ARG A 176 -18.52 2.54 4.74
C ARG A 176 -18.58 1.21 5.47
N ILE A 177 -18.29 0.10 4.76
CA ILE A 177 -18.38 -1.25 5.33
C ILE A 177 -17.21 -1.52 6.26
N VAL A 178 -15.98 -1.28 5.79
CA VAL A 178 -14.77 -1.67 6.50
C VAL A 178 -14.38 -0.67 7.58
N GLN A 179 -14.60 0.62 7.35
CA GLN A 179 -14.14 1.73 8.20
C GLN A 179 -12.62 1.59 8.52
N PRO A 180 -11.76 1.51 7.49
CA PRO A 180 -10.33 1.41 7.69
C PRO A 180 -9.74 2.76 8.08
N HIS A 181 -8.46 2.78 8.50
CA HIS A 181 -7.71 4.02 8.69
C HIS A 181 -7.45 4.72 7.35
N SER A 182 -7.05 3.94 6.34
CA SER A 182 -6.76 4.42 4.99
C SER A 182 -7.12 3.40 3.92
N VAL A 183 -7.16 3.84 2.66
CA VAL A 183 -7.35 2.98 1.49
C VAL A 183 -6.15 3.06 0.55
N ASP A 184 -5.82 1.94 -0.10
CA ASP A 184 -4.73 1.82 -1.07
C ASP A 184 -5.26 1.33 -2.42
N VAL A 185 -4.88 2.01 -3.49
CA VAL A 185 -5.25 1.63 -4.85
C VAL A 185 -4.05 1.65 -5.79
N SER A 186 -3.97 0.65 -6.67
CA SER A 186 -2.98 0.58 -7.73
C SER A 186 -3.65 0.47 -9.10
N SER A 187 -4.00 -0.74 -9.53
CA SER A 187 -4.54 -1.01 -10.86
C SER A 187 -5.93 -0.41 -11.11
N GLY A 188 -6.75 -0.23 -10.07
CA GLY A 188 -8.10 0.31 -10.21
C GLY A 188 -8.17 1.76 -10.70
N VAL A 189 -7.04 2.46 -10.69
CA VAL A 189 -6.89 3.83 -11.20
C VAL A 189 -5.87 3.92 -12.34
N GLU A 190 -5.62 2.83 -13.05
CA GLU A 190 -4.71 2.80 -14.20
C GLU A 190 -5.49 2.85 -15.53
N SER A 191 -4.85 3.43 -16.54
CA SER A 191 -5.24 3.34 -17.93
C SER A 191 -4.65 2.09 -18.60
N THR A 192 -3.38 1.82 -18.31
CA THR A 192 -2.66 0.59 -18.65
C THR A 192 -1.73 0.23 -17.49
N PRO A 193 -1.28 -1.02 -17.36
CA PRO A 193 -0.41 -1.42 -16.25
C PRO A 193 0.81 -0.51 -16.08
N GLY A 194 0.94 0.12 -14.91
CA GLY A 194 2.01 1.06 -14.57
C GLY A 194 1.77 2.53 -14.99
N ILE A 195 0.68 2.84 -15.70
CA ILE A 195 0.31 4.22 -16.10
C ILE A 195 -1.01 4.61 -15.46
N LYS A 196 -1.02 5.67 -14.66
CA LYS A 196 -2.24 6.14 -14.00
C LYS A 196 -3.17 6.87 -14.96
N ASP A 197 -4.46 6.67 -14.77
CA ASP A 197 -5.52 7.48 -15.34
C ASP A 197 -5.82 8.62 -14.36
N HIS A 198 -5.43 9.82 -14.70
CA HIS A 198 -5.54 10.99 -13.83
C HIS A 198 -6.97 11.26 -13.37
N SER A 199 -7.96 11.08 -14.26
CA SER A 199 -9.38 11.26 -13.92
C SER A 199 -9.86 10.21 -12.90
N LYS A 200 -9.42 8.96 -13.04
CA LYS A 200 -9.73 7.92 -12.06
C LYS A 200 -9.05 8.18 -10.71
N VAL A 201 -7.80 8.65 -10.72
CA VAL A 201 -7.07 9.00 -9.48
C VAL A 201 -7.82 10.10 -8.73
N GLU A 202 -8.15 11.20 -9.39
CA GLU A 202 -8.89 12.31 -8.79
C GLU A 202 -10.25 11.86 -8.24
N THR A 203 -11.00 11.11 -9.04
CA THR A 203 -12.32 10.59 -8.65
C THR A 203 -12.23 9.67 -7.45
N PHE A 204 -11.25 8.75 -7.43
CA PHE A 204 -11.03 7.83 -6.33
C PHE A 204 -10.73 8.58 -5.03
N ILE A 205 -9.79 9.52 -5.05
CA ILE A 205 -9.41 10.31 -3.87
C ILE A 205 -10.61 11.11 -3.35
N LYS A 206 -11.33 11.78 -4.24
CA LYS A 206 -12.52 12.57 -3.89
C LYS A 206 -13.60 11.71 -3.21
N LEU A 207 -13.91 10.56 -3.79
CA LEU A 207 -14.95 9.65 -3.27
C LEU A 207 -14.51 9.04 -1.93
N ALA A 208 -13.27 8.55 -1.82
CA ALA A 208 -12.77 7.99 -0.58
C ALA A 208 -12.81 9.00 0.58
N LYS A 209 -12.36 10.23 0.34
CA LYS A 209 -12.35 11.32 1.35
C LYS A 209 -13.73 11.89 1.65
N GLY A 210 -14.68 11.76 0.74
CA GLY A 210 -16.05 12.26 0.90
C GLY A 210 -16.89 11.45 1.87
N VAL A 211 -16.50 10.21 2.18
CA VAL A 211 -17.25 9.35 3.11
C VAL A 211 -17.09 9.87 4.55
N LYS A 212 -18.20 10.19 5.20
CA LYS A 212 -18.24 10.46 6.65
C LYS A 212 -18.40 9.13 7.39
N ILE A 213 -17.48 8.81 8.25
CA ILE A 213 -17.46 7.63 9.12
C ILE A 213 -17.81 8.07 10.53
#